data_f2cf8c32d98432a1e1783c8435863fc6
#
_entry.id   f2cf8c32d98432a1e1783c8435863fc6
#
_cell.length_a   1.000
_cell.length_b   1.000
_cell.length_c   1.000
_cell.angle_alpha   90.00
_cell.angle_beta   90.00
_cell.angle_gamma   90.00
#
_symmetry.space_group_name_H-M   'P 1'
#
loop_
_entity.id
_entity.type
_entity.pdbx_description
1 polymer ?
#
loop_
_entity_poly.entity_id
_entity_poly.type
_entity_poly.pdbx_seq_one_letter_code
_entity_poly.pdbx_strand_id
1 'polypeptide(L)'
;TATHGAFGALAFGIGTSEVEHVLATQTLVQKKAKNFRISVDGKLPLGVTSKDVILQIIGKIGTAGGTGCVIEYAGNLITSLSVEQRMTICNMTIEGGARAGLIAPDEKIFNYLKGKPMSPKGVNWDKALENWKTLNSDQEAKFDKEVNLKAEEILPMVTWGTSPQDVITIDEKIPNPQNEKDEDKKNSLERALNYMGLKPNMSAKDIKIDKVFIGSCTNGRIEDLRE
;
A
#
# COMPACT_ATOMS: atom_id res chain seq x y z
N THR A 1 -10.76 -2.26 4.31
CA THR A 1 -10.56 -3.24 5.41
C THR A 1 -9.07 -3.43 5.71
N ALA A 2 -8.23 -3.64 4.70
CA ALA A 2 -6.77 -3.74 4.87
C ALA A 2 -6.13 -2.52 5.57
N THR A 3 -6.78 -1.37 5.52
CA THR A 3 -6.38 -0.14 6.20
C THR A 3 -6.07 -0.33 7.69
N HIS A 4 -6.73 -1.27 8.37
CA HIS A 4 -6.49 -1.57 9.78
C HIS A 4 -5.09 -2.18 10.04
N GLY A 5 -4.38 -2.64 9.01
CA GLY A 5 -2.98 -3.02 9.11
C GLY A 5 -2.07 -1.90 9.61
N ALA A 6 -2.46 -0.63 9.41
CA ALA A 6 -1.76 0.53 9.98
C ALA A 6 -1.70 0.52 11.51
N PHE A 7 -2.59 -0.22 12.17
CA PHE A 7 -2.64 -0.43 13.62
C PHE A 7 -2.03 -1.77 14.07
N GLY A 8 -1.33 -2.46 13.20
CA GLY A 8 -0.81 -3.81 13.46
C GLY A 8 -1.88 -4.91 13.46
N ALA A 9 -3.08 -4.63 12.98
CA ALA A 9 -4.15 -5.61 12.91
C ALA A 9 -4.12 -6.38 11.59
N LEU A 10 -4.17 -7.71 11.64
CA LEU A 10 -4.36 -8.53 10.45
C LEU A 10 -5.81 -8.40 9.97
N ALA A 11 -6.03 -7.52 9.01
CA ALA A 11 -7.34 -7.21 8.46
C ALA A 11 -7.34 -7.31 6.93
N PHE A 12 -8.31 -7.99 6.37
CA PHE A 12 -8.46 -8.19 4.93
C PHE A 12 -9.93 -8.27 4.52
N GLY A 13 -10.19 -7.93 3.27
CA GLY A 13 -11.51 -8.09 2.68
C GLY A 13 -11.78 -9.53 2.29
N ILE A 14 -13.06 -9.91 2.27
CA ILE A 14 -13.53 -11.20 1.79
C ILE A 14 -14.56 -11.02 0.67
N GLY A 15 -14.59 -11.96 -0.24
CA GLY A 15 -15.52 -11.96 -1.36
C GLY A 15 -16.93 -12.46 -0.99
N THR A 16 -17.87 -12.33 -1.92
CA THR A 16 -19.30 -12.62 -1.69
C THR A 16 -19.56 -14.04 -1.21
N SER A 17 -18.92 -15.05 -1.81
CA SER A 17 -19.04 -16.45 -1.41
C SER A 17 -18.43 -16.74 -0.04
N GLU A 18 -17.35 -16.03 0.31
CA GLU A 18 -16.76 -16.12 1.65
C GLU A 18 -17.70 -15.47 2.70
N VAL A 19 -18.36 -14.37 2.33
CA VAL A 19 -19.36 -13.71 3.20
C VAL A 19 -20.52 -14.66 3.50
N GLU A 20 -21.06 -15.36 2.49
CA GLU A 20 -22.10 -16.37 2.66
C GLU A 20 -21.67 -17.45 3.65
N HIS A 21 -20.46 -17.98 3.48
CA HIS A 21 -19.90 -19.00 4.37
C HIS A 21 -19.77 -18.50 5.81
N VAL A 22 -19.23 -17.27 6.00
CA VAL A 22 -19.09 -16.67 7.33
C VAL A 22 -20.42 -16.41 7.99
N LEU A 23 -21.44 -15.96 7.27
CA LEU A 23 -22.78 -15.77 7.80
C LEU A 23 -23.40 -17.08 8.28
N ALA A 24 -23.15 -18.17 7.56
CA ALA A 24 -23.69 -19.49 7.91
C ALA A 24 -22.94 -20.18 9.06
N THR A 25 -21.61 -20.04 9.11
CA THR A 25 -20.75 -20.85 9.98
C THR A 25 -19.93 -20.06 11.01
N GLN A 26 -19.86 -18.75 10.90
CA GLN A 26 -18.99 -17.86 11.67
C GLN A 26 -17.50 -18.22 11.56
N THR A 27 -17.14 -18.93 10.50
CA THR A 27 -15.76 -19.38 10.24
C THR A 27 -15.34 -19.10 8.81
N LEU A 28 -14.03 -19.07 8.57
CA LEU A 28 -13.45 -18.96 7.24
C LEU A 28 -12.16 -19.77 7.19
N VAL A 29 -12.07 -20.67 6.22
CA VAL A 29 -10.85 -21.45 5.98
C VAL A 29 -9.86 -20.61 5.20
N GLN A 30 -8.70 -20.36 5.78
CA GLN A 30 -7.63 -19.61 5.15
C GLN A 30 -6.35 -20.43 5.05
N LYS A 31 -5.63 -20.31 3.93
CA LYS A 31 -4.26 -20.79 3.85
C LYS A 31 -3.35 -19.83 4.62
N LYS A 32 -2.39 -20.38 5.38
CA LYS A 32 -1.34 -19.59 6.02
C LYS A 32 -0.62 -18.80 4.93
N ALA A 33 -0.62 -17.47 5.06
CA ALA A 33 0.09 -16.59 4.15
C ALA A 33 1.60 -16.70 4.36
N LYS A 34 2.37 -16.44 3.30
CA LYS A 34 3.81 -16.21 3.39
C LYS A 34 4.08 -14.83 3.96
N ASN A 35 5.22 -14.67 4.64
CA ASN A 35 5.67 -13.40 5.19
C ASN A 35 6.53 -12.67 4.16
N PHE A 36 6.12 -11.45 3.81
CA PHE A 36 6.87 -10.61 2.90
C PHE A 36 7.21 -9.28 3.60
N ARG A 37 8.49 -8.94 3.71
CA ARG A 37 8.92 -7.68 4.31
C ARG A 37 9.30 -6.67 3.25
N ILE A 38 8.79 -5.44 3.37
CA ILE A 38 9.21 -4.30 2.56
C ILE A 38 9.70 -3.22 3.50
N SER A 39 11.00 -2.95 3.46
CA SER A 39 11.63 -1.91 4.27
C SER A 39 11.90 -0.67 3.43
N VAL A 40 11.50 0.49 3.94
CA VAL A 40 11.78 1.78 3.31
C VAL A 40 12.50 2.66 4.32
N ASP A 41 13.75 2.99 4.01
CA ASP A 41 14.61 3.79 4.88
C ASP A 41 14.96 5.13 4.21
N GLY A 42 15.27 6.14 5.03
CA GLY A 42 15.64 7.47 4.60
C GLY A 42 14.54 8.52 4.80
N LYS A 43 14.59 9.59 4.03
CA LYS A 43 13.62 10.69 4.03
C LYS A 43 13.05 10.89 2.65
N LEU A 44 11.75 11.13 2.57
CA LEU A 44 11.10 11.50 1.30
C LEU A 44 11.56 12.87 0.82
N PRO A 45 11.78 13.03 -0.49
CA PRO A 45 11.96 14.33 -1.11
C PRO A 45 10.72 15.23 -0.92
N LEU A 46 10.90 16.53 -1.06
CA LEU A 46 9.80 17.48 -1.01
C LEU A 46 8.74 17.15 -2.09
N GLY A 47 7.48 17.17 -1.71
CA GLY A 47 6.36 16.90 -2.61
C GLY A 47 6.08 15.40 -2.85
N VAL A 48 6.82 14.50 -2.18
CA VAL A 48 6.58 13.05 -2.24
C VAL A 48 5.79 12.62 -1.02
N THR A 49 4.72 11.87 -1.24
CA THR A 49 3.76 11.43 -0.22
C THR A 49 3.78 9.91 0.00
N SER A 50 3.04 9.43 0.97
CA SER A 50 2.85 7.99 1.19
C SER A 50 2.18 7.28 0.01
N LYS A 51 1.43 8.03 -0.82
CA LYS A 51 0.85 7.52 -2.06
C LYS A 51 1.92 7.17 -3.08
N ASP A 52 2.93 8.02 -3.22
CA ASP A 52 4.07 7.75 -4.12
C ASP A 52 4.86 6.54 -3.64
N VAL A 53 5.05 6.41 -2.31
CA VAL A 53 5.72 5.25 -1.71
C VAL A 53 5.03 3.94 -2.09
N ILE A 54 3.72 3.85 -1.91
CA ILE A 54 3.01 2.60 -2.23
C ILE A 54 2.91 2.37 -3.74
N LEU A 55 2.81 3.41 -4.55
CA LEU A 55 2.86 3.29 -6.01
C LEU A 55 4.21 2.79 -6.49
N GLN A 56 5.32 3.32 -5.96
CA GLN A 56 6.67 2.83 -6.24
C GLN A 56 6.81 1.34 -5.87
N ILE A 57 6.28 0.94 -4.71
CA ILE A 57 6.28 -0.46 -4.28
C ILE A 57 5.52 -1.33 -5.29
N ILE A 58 4.28 -0.95 -5.64
CA ILE A 58 3.44 -1.70 -6.58
C ILE A 58 4.10 -1.76 -7.96
N GLY A 59 4.65 -0.66 -8.45
CA GLY A 59 5.39 -0.64 -9.72
C GLY A 59 6.57 -1.62 -9.72
N LYS A 60 7.28 -1.73 -8.59
CA LYS A 60 8.44 -2.62 -8.45
C LYS A 60 8.06 -4.09 -8.33
N ILE A 61 7.04 -4.43 -7.56
CA ILE A 61 6.65 -5.85 -7.32
C ILE A 61 5.60 -6.35 -8.31
N GLY A 62 4.88 -5.46 -8.99
CA GLY A 62 3.73 -5.75 -9.84
C GLY A 62 2.47 -6.10 -9.04
N THR A 63 1.33 -6.16 -9.72
CA THR A 63 0.01 -6.48 -9.11
C THR A 63 -0.11 -7.93 -8.60
N ALA A 64 0.81 -8.80 -8.96
CA ALA A 64 0.87 -10.19 -8.50
C ALA A 64 2.03 -10.47 -7.52
N GLY A 65 2.90 -9.49 -7.27
CA GLY A 65 4.12 -9.68 -6.47
C GLY A 65 3.89 -10.13 -5.04
N GLY A 66 2.79 -9.68 -4.44
CA GLY A 66 2.36 -10.03 -3.09
C GLY A 66 1.43 -11.24 -3.01
N THR A 67 1.14 -11.92 -4.12
CA THR A 67 0.18 -13.04 -4.13
C THR A 67 0.54 -14.12 -3.11
N GLY A 68 -0.42 -14.48 -2.28
CA GLY A 68 -0.25 -15.47 -1.20
C GLY A 68 0.56 -14.98 0.00
N CYS A 69 0.88 -13.69 0.07
CA CYS A 69 1.63 -13.09 1.16
C CYS A 69 0.76 -12.15 2.01
N VAL A 70 1.23 -11.92 3.24
CA VAL A 70 0.96 -10.72 4.02
C VAL A 70 2.24 -9.89 4.01
N ILE A 71 2.13 -8.59 3.76
CA ILE A 71 3.29 -7.69 3.68
C ILE A 71 3.44 -6.96 5.01
N GLU A 72 4.62 -7.06 5.63
CA GLU A 72 5.06 -6.17 6.70
C GLU A 72 5.83 -4.99 6.10
N TYR A 73 5.37 -3.78 6.38
CA TYR A 73 6.11 -2.56 6.05
C TYR A 73 6.93 -2.11 7.24
N ALA A 74 8.22 -1.88 7.01
CA ALA A 74 9.21 -1.53 8.02
C ALA A 74 10.16 -0.45 7.51
N GLY A 75 11.12 -0.05 8.36
CA GLY A 75 12.11 0.98 8.07
C GLY A 75 11.79 2.31 8.74
N ASN A 76 12.79 3.18 8.78
CA ASN A 76 12.69 4.45 9.50
C ASN A 76 11.71 5.43 8.82
N LEU A 77 11.57 5.37 7.49
CA LEU A 77 10.52 6.13 6.81
C LEU A 77 9.14 5.71 7.33
N ILE A 78 8.83 4.40 7.31
CA ILE A 78 7.51 3.89 7.70
C ILE A 78 7.13 4.28 9.13
N THR A 79 8.10 4.22 10.06
CA THR A 79 7.87 4.65 11.45
C THR A 79 7.72 6.16 11.57
N SER A 80 8.28 6.95 10.64
CA SER A 80 8.13 8.40 10.62
C SER A 80 6.75 8.88 10.17
N LEU A 81 6.03 8.09 9.36
CA LEU A 81 4.74 8.43 8.76
C LEU A 81 3.66 8.68 9.82
N SER A 82 2.70 9.54 9.48
CA SER A 82 1.45 9.71 10.25
C SER A 82 0.60 8.45 10.19
N VAL A 83 -0.41 8.37 11.03
CA VAL A 83 -1.35 7.25 11.03
C VAL A 83 -2.11 7.18 9.70
N GLU A 84 -2.51 8.33 9.18
CA GLU A 84 -3.22 8.49 7.92
C GLU A 84 -2.38 8.02 6.74
N GLN A 85 -1.11 8.39 6.70
CA GLN A 85 -0.14 7.93 5.69
C GLN A 85 0.07 6.41 5.75
N ARG A 86 0.17 5.83 6.96
CA ARG A 86 0.24 4.37 7.14
C ARG A 86 -1.04 3.67 6.66
N MET A 87 -2.22 4.28 6.89
CA MET A 87 -3.48 3.78 6.37
C MET A 87 -3.48 3.71 4.84
N THR A 88 -2.91 4.70 4.16
CA THR A 88 -2.78 4.73 2.70
C THR A 88 -1.96 3.54 2.20
N ILE A 89 -0.80 3.28 2.79
CA ILE A 89 0.07 2.17 2.41
C ILE A 89 -0.63 0.82 2.62
N CYS A 90 -1.19 0.59 3.81
CA CYS A 90 -1.87 -0.67 4.12
C CYS A 90 -3.13 -0.88 3.27
N ASN A 91 -3.87 0.18 2.96
CA ASN A 91 -5.05 0.11 2.11
C ASN A 91 -4.70 -0.41 0.70
N MET A 92 -3.66 0.15 0.09
CA MET A 92 -3.24 -0.17 -1.27
C MET A 92 -2.39 -1.44 -1.39
N THR A 93 -2.13 -2.14 -0.31
CA THR A 93 -1.39 -3.41 -0.34
C THR A 93 -2.06 -4.47 -1.21
N ILE A 94 -3.39 -4.42 -1.29
CA ILE A 94 -4.19 -5.35 -2.11
C ILE A 94 -3.90 -5.18 -3.59
N GLU A 95 -3.64 -3.96 -4.06
CA GLU A 95 -3.28 -3.67 -5.45
C GLU A 95 -1.93 -4.28 -5.85
N GLY A 96 -1.07 -4.58 -4.87
CA GLY A 96 0.14 -5.39 -5.06
C GLY A 96 -0.09 -6.90 -4.98
N GLY A 97 -1.36 -7.35 -4.90
CA GLY A 97 -1.76 -8.76 -4.87
C GLY A 97 -1.66 -9.43 -3.51
N ALA A 98 -1.25 -8.73 -2.47
CA ALA A 98 -1.12 -9.30 -1.13
C ALA A 98 -2.47 -9.41 -0.40
N ARG A 99 -2.55 -10.32 0.55
CA ARG A 99 -3.75 -10.54 1.38
C ARG A 99 -4.01 -9.37 2.32
N ALA A 100 -2.97 -8.83 2.93
CA ALA A 100 -3.01 -7.71 3.84
C ALA A 100 -1.64 -7.04 3.93
N GLY A 101 -1.62 -5.79 4.40
CA GLY A 101 -0.41 -5.08 4.80
C GLY A 101 -0.45 -4.80 6.31
N LEU A 102 0.69 -4.88 6.96
CA LEU A 102 0.85 -4.65 8.39
C LEU A 102 1.99 -3.65 8.65
N ILE A 103 1.78 -2.79 9.62
CA ILE A 103 2.82 -1.94 10.20
C ILE A 103 2.79 -2.19 11.71
N ALA A 104 3.94 -2.46 12.31
CA ALA A 104 4.04 -2.68 13.74
C ALA A 104 3.49 -1.46 14.52
N PRO A 105 2.63 -1.68 15.54
CA PRO A 105 2.09 -0.60 16.33
C PRO A 105 3.19 0.07 17.18
N ASP A 106 3.13 1.39 17.28
CA ASP A 106 4.07 2.22 18.02
C ASP A 106 3.34 3.32 18.82
N GLU A 107 4.08 4.19 19.47
CA GLU A 107 3.53 5.28 20.29
C GLU A 107 2.59 6.21 19.50
N LYS A 108 2.78 6.38 18.18
CA LYS A 108 1.85 7.17 17.34
C LYS A 108 0.49 6.49 17.28
N ILE A 109 0.49 5.17 17.10
CA ILE A 109 -0.75 4.38 17.07
C ILE A 109 -1.41 4.36 18.45
N PHE A 110 -0.65 4.21 19.53
CA PHE A 110 -1.22 4.24 20.88
C PHE A 110 -1.86 5.58 21.19
N ASN A 111 -1.18 6.68 20.86
CA ASN A 111 -1.73 8.02 21.05
C ASN A 111 -2.98 8.27 20.18
N TYR A 112 -3.00 7.78 18.95
CA TYR A 112 -4.14 7.89 18.05
C TYR A 112 -5.37 7.16 18.60
N LEU A 113 -5.17 5.97 19.18
CA LEU A 113 -6.25 5.12 19.72
C LEU A 113 -6.75 5.58 21.08
N LYS A 114 -5.91 6.26 21.85
CA LYS A 114 -6.25 6.69 23.21
C LYS A 114 -7.51 7.55 23.23
N GLY A 115 -8.50 7.15 24.03
CA GLY A 115 -9.75 7.89 24.19
C GLY A 115 -10.77 7.70 23.07
N LYS A 116 -10.48 6.90 22.03
CA LYS A 116 -11.50 6.55 21.02
C LYS A 116 -12.64 5.74 21.67
N PRO A 117 -13.88 5.85 21.14
CA PRO A 117 -15.05 5.23 21.77
C PRO A 117 -14.91 3.73 22.04
N MET A 118 -14.31 2.98 21.10
CA MET A 118 -14.17 1.51 21.18
C MET A 118 -12.81 1.07 21.73
N SER A 119 -11.92 2.00 22.08
CA SER A 119 -10.63 1.66 22.68
C SER A 119 -10.80 1.18 24.13
N PRO A 120 -9.93 0.28 24.60
CA PRO A 120 -9.90 -0.12 26.00
C PRO A 120 -9.75 1.09 26.94
N LYS A 121 -10.26 0.99 28.17
CA LYS A 121 -10.24 2.08 29.17
C LYS A 121 -9.67 1.60 30.50
N GLY A 122 -9.06 2.51 31.26
CA GLY A 122 -8.49 2.24 32.57
C GLY A 122 -7.49 1.08 32.55
N VAL A 123 -7.57 0.18 33.49
CA VAL A 123 -6.66 -0.99 33.60
C VAL A 123 -6.60 -1.84 32.35
N ASN A 124 -7.68 -1.91 31.57
CA ASN A 124 -7.68 -2.65 30.30
C ASN A 124 -6.84 -1.94 29.22
N TRP A 125 -6.76 -0.62 29.27
CA TRP A 125 -5.86 0.15 28.40
C TRP A 125 -4.39 -0.18 28.70
N ASP A 126 -4.03 -0.21 29.97
CA ASP A 126 -2.63 -0.50 30.37
C ASP A 126 -2.22 -1.91 29.96
N LYS A 127 -3.10 -2.90 30.18
CA LYS A 127 -2.88 -4.28 29.70
C LYS A 127 -2.78 -4.37 28.18
N ALA A 128 -3.60 -3.60 27.45
CA ALA A 128 -3.54 -3.57 26.01
C ALA A 128 -2.20 -3.00 25.51
N LEU A 129 -1.72 -1.90 26.12
CA LEU A 129 -0.42 -1.33 25.77
C LEU A 129 0.73 -2.30 26.01
N GLU A 130 0.74 -3.01 27.15
CA GLU A 130 1.74 -4.04 27.43
C GLU A 130 1.77 -5.09 26.32
N ASN A 131 0.59 -5.59 25.92
CA ASN A 131 0.50 -6.58 24.85
C ASN A 131 0.89 -5.99 23.48
N TRP A 132 0.42 -4.79 23.13
CA TRP A 132 0.70 -4.20 21.82
C TRP A 132 2.17 -3.91 21.61
N LYS A 133 2.92 -3.57 22.65
CA LYS A 133 4.37 -3.37 22.59
C LYS A 133 5.16 -4.65 22.25
N THR A 134 4.55 -5.83 22.41
CA THR A 134 5.17 -7.10 22.04
C THR A 134 4.92 -7.53 20.59
N LEU A 135 4.13 -6.76 19.81
CA LEU A 135 3.71 -7.15 18.47
C LEU A 135 4.69 -6.74 17.36
N ASN A 136 5.87 -6.25 17.72
CA ASN A 136 6.95 -6.04 16.75
C ASN A 136 7.53 -7.39 16.32
N SER A 137 7.96 -7.48 15.07
CA SER A 137 8.70 -8.64 14.60
C SER A 137 10.04 -8.76 15.34
N ASP A 138 10.41 -9.98 15.70
CA ASP A 138 11.70 -10.27 16.34
C ASP A 138 12.86 -9.90 15.41
N GLN A 139 14.03 -9.59 16.01
CA GLN A 139 15.23 -9.24 15.23
C GLN A 139 15.69 -10.39 14.31
N GLU A 140 15.45 -11.63 14.72
CA GLU A 140 15.80 -12.84 13.96
C GLU A 140 14.64 -13.36 13.10
N ALA A 141 13.56 -12.59 12.95
CA ALA A 141 12.41 -12.98 12.13
C ALA A 141 12.85 -13.26 10.68
N LYS A 142 12.39 -14.39 10.14
CA LYS A 142 12.68 -14.81 8.77
C LYS A 142 11.46 -14.50 7.89
N PHE A 143 11.74 -13.92 6.72
CA PHE A 143 10.73 -13.60 5.72
C PHE A 143 10.93 -14.46 4.49
N ASP A 144 9.82 -14.86 3.85
CA ASP A 144 9.86 -15.61 2.58
C ASP A 144 10.32 -14.73 1.41
N LYS A 145 10.05 -13.43 1.51
CA LYS A 145 10.48 -12.40 0.55
C LYS A 145 10.88 -11.13 1.29
N GLU A 146 11.86 -10.42 0.76
CA GLU A 146 12.27 -9.11 1.25
C GLU A 146 12.53 -8.14 0.09
N VAL A 147 12.15 -6.87 0.27
CA VAL A 147 12.48 -5.77 -0.62
C VAL A 147 12.91 -4.58 0.22
N ASN A 148 14.02 -3.98 -0.14
CA ASN A 148 14.53 -2.77 0.49
C ASN A 148 14.48 -1.61 -0.51
N LEU A 149 14.04 -0.45 -0.05
CA LEU A 149 13.93 0.78 -0.81
C LEU A 149 14.58 1.93 -0.03
N LYS A 150 15.10 2.89 -0.76
CA LYS A 150 15.57 4.15 -0.22
C LYS A 150 14.53 5.24 -0.51
N ALA A 151 14.12 5.95 0.52
CA ALA A 151 13.10 6.97 0.39
C ALA A 151 13.53 8.12 -0.54
N GLU A 152 14.81 8.45 -0.56
CA GLU A 152 15.39 9.50 -1.41
C GLU A 152 15.29 9.20 -2.91
N GLU A 153 15.13 7.93 -3.28
CA GLU A 153 14.99 7.49 -4.67
C GLU A 153 13.53 7.50 -5.16
N ILE A 154 12.57 7.75 -4.25
CA ILE A 154 11.14 7.83 -4.58
C ILE A 154 10.83 9.24 -5.06
N LEU A 155 10.28 9.35 -6.25
CA LEU A 155 9.89 10.62 -6.86
C LEU A 155 8.36 10.72 -6.94
N PRO A 156 7.79 11.90 -7.23
CA PRO A 156 6.35 12.04 -7.46
C PRO A 156 5.89 11.11 -8.59
N MET A 157 4.90 10.28 -8.31
CA MET A 157 4.44 9.19 -9.17
C MET A 157 3.08 9.49 -9.79
N VAL A 158 2.87 9.00 -11.01
CA VAL A 158 1.56 9.00 -11.66
C VAL A 158 1.27 7.62 -12.27
N THR A 159 0.02 7.20 -12.21
CA THR A 159 -0.46 6.03 -12.97
C THR A 159 -1.02 6.52 -14.30
N TRP A 160 -0.47 6.03 -15.39
CA TRP A 160 -0.83 6.42 -16.76
C TRP A 160 -1.77 5.43 -17.44
N GLY A 161 -1.89 4.23 -16.90
CA GLY A 161 -2.62 3.13 -17.51
C GLY A 161 -3.88 2.71 -16.74
N THR A 162 -4.27 1.46 -16.87
CA THR A 162 -5.49 0.89 -16.30
C THR A 162 -5.26 0.11 -15.01
N SER A 163 -4.02 0.03 -14.56
CA SER A 163 -3.60 -0.70 -13.37
C SER A 163 -2.66 0.14 -12.50
N PRO A 164 -2.66 0.00 -11.17
CA PRO A 164 -1.70 0.68 -10.29
C PRO A 164 -0.22 0.32 -10.53
N GLN A 165 0.07 -0.77 -11.25
CA GLN A 165 1.43 -1.09 -11.67
C GLN A 165 1.88 -0.29 -12.90
N ASP A 166 0.94 0.30 -13.67
CA ASP A 166 1.23 1.16 -14.81
C ASP A 166 1.64 2.55 -14.31
N VAL A 167 2.71 2.59 -13.53
CA VAL A 167 3.19 3.77 -12.82
C VAL A 167 4.53 4.24 -13.38
N ILE A 168 4.69 5.55 -13.45
CA ILE A 168 5.94 6.22 -13.82
C ILE A 168 6.13 7.43 -12.92
N THR A 169 7.34 7.98 -12.90
CA THR A 169 7.54 9.30 -12.30
C THR A 169 6.96 10.39 -13.20
N ILE A 170 6.62 11.54 -12.63
CA ILE A 170 6.04 12.67 -13.38
C ILE A 170 7.00 13.20 -14.48
N ASP A 171 8.28 12.95 -14.34
CA ASP A 171 9.32 13.39 -15.28
C ASP A 171 9.61 12.36 -16.40
N GLU A 172 9.04 11.18 -16.28
CA GLU A 172 9.23 10.11 -17.26
C GLU A 172 8.26 10.20 -18.44
N LYS A 173 8.52 9.34 -19.41
CA LYS A 173 7.68 9.18 -20.59
C LYS A 173 6.85 7.92 -20.50
N ILE A 174 5.68 7.96 -21.09
CA ILE A 174 4.79 6.80 -21.25
C ILE A 174 5.57 5.68 -21.95
N PRO A 175 5.60 4.45 -21.41
CA PRO A 175 6.35 3.35 -21.98
C PRO A 175 5.98 3.05 -23.44
N ASN A 176 6.99 2.60 -24.21
CA ASN A 176 6.76 2.14 -25.55
C ASN A 176 6.64 0.61 -25.55
N PRO A 177 5.49 0.03 -25.93
CA PRO A 177 5.29 -1.42 -25.98
C PRO A 177 6.32 -2.15 -26.86
N GLN A 178 6.87 -1.49 -27.88
CA GLN A 178 7.88 -2.10 -28.75
C GLN A 178 9.22 -2.38 -28.05
N ASN A 179 9.44 -1.76 -26.87
CA ASN A 179 10.64 -2.01 -26.06
C ASN A 179 10.45 -3.20 -25.09
N GLU A 180 9.21 -3.71 -24.96
CA GLU A 180 8.91 -4.86 -24.11
C GLU A 180 9.17 -6.15 -24.86
N LYS A 181 9.87 -7.08 -24.19
CA LYS A 181 10.23 -8.39 -24.76
C LYS A 181 9.19 -9.47 -24.51
N ASP A 182 8.40 -9.29 -23.48
CA ASP A 182 7.32 -10.19 -23.09
C ASP A 182 6.07 -9.80 -23.87
N GLU A 183 5.59 -10.69 -24.73
CA GLU A 183 4.42 -10.43 -25.59
C GLU A 183 3.14 -10.18 -24.78
N ASP A 184 2.95 -10.83 -23.63
CA ASP A 184 1.75 -10.59 -22.79
C ASP A 184 1.79 -9.21 -22.17
N LYS A 185 2.94 -8.77 -21.69
CA LYS A 185 3.14 -7.42 -21.18
C LYS A 185 2.99 -6.38 -22.29
N LYS A 186 3.59 -6.61 -23.45
CA LYS A 186 3.46 -5.74 -24.63
C LYS A 186 1.99 -5.54 -24.99
N ASN A 187 1.24 -6.63 -25.14
CA ASN A 187 -0.20 -6.59 -25.44
C ASN A 187 -0.99 -5.85 -24.33
N SER A 188 -0.60 -6.00 -23.07
CA SER A 188 -1.22 -5.28 -21.96
C SER A 188 -0.97 -3.77 -22.04
N LEU A 189 0.27 -3.36 -22.32
CA LEU A 189 0.65 -1.96 -22.51
C LEU A 189 -0.09 -1.33 -23.72
N GLU A 190 -0.18 -2.03 -24.85
CA GLU A 190 -0.92 -1.56 -26.03
C GLU A 190 -2.40 -1.35 -25.71
N ARG A 191 -3.04 -2.27 -25.00
CA ARG A 191 -4.43 -2.13 -24.58
C ARG A 191 -4.62 -0.95 -23.64
N ALA A 192 -3.73 -0.76 -22.66
CA ALA A 192 -3.78 0.36 -21.73
C ALA A 192 -3.64 1.70 -22.47
N LEU A 193 -2.67 1.83 -23.37
CA LEU A 193 -2.47 3.02 -24.20
C LEU A 193 -3.71 3.36 -25.03
N ASN A 194 -4.27 2.35 -25.70
CA ASN A 194 -5.49 2.54 -26.52
C ASN A 194 -6.69 2.97 -25.67
N TYR A 195 -6.87 2.36 -24.49
CA TYR A 195 -7.95 2.70 -23.56
C TYR A 195 -7.82 4.13 -23.03
N MET A 196 -6.61 4.53 -22.66
CA MET A 196 -6.32 5.87 -22.12
C MET A 196 -6.19 6.95 -23.20
N GLY A 197 -6.13 6.58 -24.47
CA GLY A 197 -5.91 7.51 -25.58
C GLY A 197 -4.52 8.15 -25.58
N LEU A 198 -3.53 7.48 -25.00
CA LEU A 198 -2.16 7.96 -24.88
C LEU A 198 -1.26 7.40 -25.99
N LYS A 199 -0.15 8.09 -26.23
CA LYS A 199 0.85 7.67 -27.23
C LYS A 199 2.15 7.20 -26.54
N PRO A 200 2.80 6.17 -27.05
CA PRO A 200 4.13 5.77 -26.59
C PRO A 200 5.12 6.94 -26.63
N ASN A 201 6.03 6.98 -25.66
CA ASN A 201 7.07 8.02 -25.52
C ASN A 201 6.55 9.45 -25.26
N MET A 202 5.25 9.65 -25.08
CA MET A 202 4.69 10.93 -24.66
C MET A 202 5.17 11.27 -23.24
N SER A 203 5.57 12.52 -22.99
CA SER A 203 5.89 12.95 -21.63
C SER A 203 4.63 12.96 -20.77
N ALA A 204 4.74 12.50 -19.53
CA ALA A 204 3.61 12.60 -18.58
C ALA A 204 3.13 14.05 -18.40
N LYS A 205 4.05 15.01 -18.45
CA LYS A 205 3.74 16.45 -18.33
C LYS A 205 2.99 17.03 -19.53
N ASP A 206 3.04 16.39 -20.70
CA ASP A 206 2.37 16.84 -21.90
C ASP A 206 0.92 16.34 -22.01
N ILE A 207 0.47 15.51 -21.06
CA ILE A 207 -0.91 15.00 -21.03
C ILE A 207 -1.85 16.14 -20.67
N LYS A 208 -2.76 16.47 -21.58
CA LYS A 208 -3.75 17.51 -21.36
C LYS A 208 -4.82 17.02 -20.38
N ILE A 209 -5.04 17.79 -19.33
CA ILE A 209 -6.05 17.52 -18.30
C ILE A 209 -7.22 18.49 -18.48
N ASP A 210 -8.43 17.98 -18.72
CA ASP A 210 -9.62 18.79 -18.84
C ASP A 210 -10.40 18.92 -17.52
N LYS A 211 -10.36 17.88 -16.67
CA LYS A 211 -11.04 17.83 -15.36
C LYS A 211 -10.18 17.12 -14.33
N VAL A 212 -10.20 17.62 -13.10
CA VAL A 212 -9.55 17.02 -11.94
C VAL A 212 -10.61 16.60 -10.94
N PHE A 213 -10.54 15.35 -10.48
CA PHE A 213 -11.34 14.85 -9.37
C PHE A 213 -10.42 14.59 -8.17
N ILE A 214 -10.73 15.21 -7.03
CA ILE A 214 -10.01 14.99 -5.76
C ILE A 214 -10.97 14.30 -4.82
N GLY A 215 -10.64 13.07 -4.43
CA GLY A 215 -11.42 12.29 -3.48
C GLY A 215 -11.31 10.80 -3.75
N SER A 216 -11.07 10.05 -2.70
CA SER A 216 -11.11 8.60 -2.70
C SER A 216 -11.20 8.08 -1.27
N CYS A 217 -11.50 6.78 -1.10
CA CYS A 217 -11.45 6.14 0.22
C CYS A 217 -10.01 5.99 0.75
N THR A 218 -9.01 6.09 -0.12
CA THR A 218 -7.59 5.95 0.23
C THR A 218 -6.96 7.28 0.64
N ASN A 219 -7.12 8.33 -0.19
CA ASN A 219 -6.55 9.66 0.02
C ASN A 219 -7.63 10.73 -0.14
N GLY A 220 -8.47 10.89 0.83
CA GLY A 220 -9.52 11.91 0.91
C GLY A 220 -9.74 12.38 2.33
N ARG A 221 -8.75 12.13 3.21
CA ARG A 221 -8.76 12.60 4.59
C ARG A 221 -8.38 14.06 4.64
N ILE A 222 -8.72 14.73 5.74
CA ILE A 222 -8.42 16.16 5.90
C ILE A 222 -6.91 16.47 5.81
N GLU A 223 -6.07 15.55 6.25
CA GLU A 223 -4.61 15.64 6.11
C GLU A 223 -4.23 15.70 4.63
N ASP A 224 -4.72 14.74 3.82
CA ASP A 224 -4.46 14.66 2.38
C ASP A 224 -4.93 15.90 1.59
N LEU A 225 -5.97 16.58 2.09
CA LEU A 225 -6.54 17.77 1.44
C LEU A 225 -5.85 19.08 1.84
N ARG A 226 -4.97 19.04 2.85
CA ARG A 226 -4.23 20.20 3.36
C ARG A 226 -2.77 20.25 2.87
N GLU A 227 -2.26 19.16 2.33
CA GLU A 227 -0.96 19.09 1.66
C GLU A 227 -1.04 19.76 0.28
#